data_17375897b02a002ebc0cf8ba26323ace
#
_entry.id   17375897b02a002ebc0cf8ba26323ace
#
_cell.length_a   1.000
_cell.length_b   1.000
_cell.length_c   1.000
_cell.angle_alpha   90.00
_cell.angle_beta   90.00
_cell.angle_gamma   90.00
#
_symmetry.space_group_name_H-M   'P 1'
#
loop_
_entity.id
_entity.type
_entity.pdbx_description
1 polymer ?
#
loop_
_entity_poly.entity_id
_entity_poly.type
_entity_poly.pdbx_seq_one_letter_code
_entity_poly.pdbx_strand_id
1 'polypeptide(L)'
;MKSFSKIFVLTTLALAVGACSNIERSRNLANPQVSGSTLAQQVCASCHGGVAGQDNGTSINPSYPNLAGQQAVYLETELQEFRDHSRTDPAAKDMMWGLAASLTPAQMKQLAEFYAQQKPRPNPGRSDPALVAGGQKIFAEGKPAQGVPACATCHGPSAEGNGPIPRLAGQHADYLYKQLMVFNSDAGRETHSEALERPHGVAMDNISHSLSDAEKHQVADYLQSLR
;
A
#
# COMPACT_ATOMS: atom_id res chain seq x y z
N MET A 1 -48.48 27.39 -24.86
CA MET A 1 -47.28 26.60 -25.11
C MET A 1 -45.97 27.23 -24.57
N LYS A 2 -45.97 28.15 -23.61
CA LYS A 2 -44.76 28.81 -23.08
C LYS A 2 -44.37 28.40 -21.63
N SER A 3 -45.16 27.55 -20.98
CA SER A 3 -44.87 27.19 -19.58
C SER A 3 -44.01 25.92 -19.40
N PHE A 4 -44.04 25.02 -20.38
CA PHE A 4 -43.30 23.72 -20.26
C PHE A 4 -41.79 23.86 -20.43
N SER A 5 -41.32 24.87 -21.20
CA SER A 5 -39.90 25.08 -21.45
C SER A 5 -39.11 25.55 -20.20
N LYS A 6 -39.77 26.35 -19.34
CA LYS A 6 -39.12 26.90 -18.15
C LYS A 6 -38.95 25.84 -17.02
N ILE A 7 -39.88 24.90 -16.94
CA ILE A 7 -39.80 23.82 -15.93
C ILE A 7 -38.70 22.82 -16.29
N PHE A 8 -38.51 22.54 -17.58
CA PHE A 8 -37.49 21.60 -18.04
C PHE A 8 -36.06 22.15 -17.84
N VAL A 9 -35.84 23.45 -18.03
CA VAL A 9 -34.53 24.10 -17.81
C VAL A 9 -34.18 24.15 -16.32
N LEU A 10 -35.17 24.40 -15.45
CA LEU A 10 -34.95 24.41 -13.99
C LEU A 10 -34.67 23.03 -13.41
N THR A 11 -35.30 21.99 -13.94
CA THR A 11 -35.05 20.61 -13.47
C THR A 11 -33.69 20.06 -13.91
N THR A 12 -33.21 20.39 -15.12
CA THR A 12 -31.88 20.01 -15.61
C THR A 12 -30.77 20.74 -14.87
N LEU A 13 -30.95 22.01 -14.52
CA LEU A 13 -29.97 22.76 -13.73
C LEU A 13 -29.87 22.25 -12.28
N ALA A 14 -31.01 21.90 -11.67
CA ALA A 14 -31.02 21.33 -10.32
C ALA A 14 -30.32 19.95 -10.25
N LEU A 15 -30.47 19.11 -11.27
CA LEU A 15 -29.78 17.83 -11.40
C LEU A 15 -28.25 17.99 -11.55
N ALA A 16 -27.80 19.00 -12.33
CA ALA A 16 -26.40 19.26 -12.51
C ALA A 16 -25.70 19.75 -11.21
N VAL A 17 -26.36 20.61 -10.45
CA VAL A 17 -25.86 21.09 -9.15
C VAL A 17 -25.82 19.95 -8.13
N GLY A 18 -26.81 19.07 -8.13
CA GLY A 18 -26.83 17.88 -7.25
C GLY A 18 -25.71 16.89 -7.56
N ALA A 19 -25.33 16.72 -8.82
CA ALA A 19 -24.23 15.85 -9.22
C ALA A 19 -22.87 16.36 -8.72
N CYS A 20 -22.60 17.68 -8.86
CA CYS A 20 -21.35 18.28 -8.37
C CYS A 20 -21.22 18.16 -6.82
N SER A 21 -22.29 18.43 -6.08
CA SER A 21 -22.28 18.31 -4.63
C SER A 21 -22.08 16.86 -4.13
N ASN A 22 -22.51 15.87 -4.91
CA ASN A 22 -22.28 14.47 -4.59
C ASN A 22 -20.82 14.04 -4.81
N ILE A 23 -20.16 14.58 -5.84
CA ILE A 23 -18.73 14.27 -6.10
C ILE A 23 -17.85 14.86 -5.00
N GLU A 24 -18.06 16.09 -4.58
CA GLU A 24 -17.31 16.67 -3.46
C GLU A 24 -17.55 15.92 -2.16
N ARG A 25 -18.78 15.51 -1.89
CA ARG A 25 -19.14 14.75 -0.70
C ARG A 25 -18.47 13.38 -0.68
N SER A 26 -18.36 12.71 -1.82
CA SER A 26 -17.75 11.38 -1.92
C SER A 26 -16.23 11.37 -1.79
N ARG A 27 -15.57 12.53 -1.95
CA ARG A 27 -14.12 12.70 -1.73
C ARG A 27 -13.76 13.19 -0.34
N ASN A 28 -14.73 13.45 0.50
CA ASN A 28 -14.48 13.93 1.85
C ASN A 28 -14.12 12.76 2.77
N LEU A 29 -12.83 12.59 3.07
CA LEU A 29 -12.29 11.58 3.96
C LEU A 29 -12.89 11.65 5.38
N ALA A 30 -13.30 12.84 5.82
CA ALA A 30 -13.93 13.04 7.14
C ALA A 30 -15.44 12.70 7.17
N ASN A 31 -16.04 12.33 6.04
CA ASN A 31 -17.46 11.96 5.97
C ASN A 31 -17.64 10.46 6.25
N PRO A 32 -18.13 10.05 7.43
CA PRO A 32 -18.28 8.65 7.79
C PRO A 32 -19.34 7.90 6.98
N GLN A 33 -20.16 8.62 6.19
CA GLN A 33 -21.16 8.01 5.32
C GLN A 33 -20.60 7.59 3.96
N VAL A 34 -19.39 7.99 3.63
CA VAL A 34 -18.74 7.55 2.39
C VAL A 34 -18.13 6.17 2.60
N SER A 35 -18.48 5.24 1.72
CA SER A 35 -17.96 3.86 1.81
C SER A 35 -16.47 3.78 1.51
N GLY A 36 -15.77 2.79 2.08
CA GLY A 36 -14.36 2.54 1.79
C GLY A 36 -14.11 2.28 0.30
N SER A 37 -15.01 1.60 -0.40
CA SER A 37 -14.89 1.38 -1.84
C SER A 37 -14.97 2.68 -2.66
N THR A 38 -15.81 3.62 -2.25
CA THR A 38 -15.87 4.95 -2.88
C THR A 38 -14.58 5.73 -2.63
N LEU A 39 -14.07 5.72 -1.40
CA LEU A 39 -12.79 6.34 -1.06
C LEU A 39 -11.62 5.72 -1.84
N ALA A 40 -11.59 4.39 -1.93
CA ALA A 40 -10.58 3.67 -2.71
C ALA A 40 -10.53 4.16 -4.16
N GLN A 41 -11.69 4.27 -4.81
CA GLN A 41 -11.79 4.65 -6.22
C GLN A 41 -11.59 6.14 -6.49
N GLN A 42 -12.04 7.01 -5.60
CA GLN A 42 -12.07 8.45 -5.85
C GLN A 42 -10.94 9.25 -5.21
N VAL A 43 -10.32 8.68 -4.19
CA VAL A 43 -9.21 9.32 -3.46
C VAL A 43 -7.93 8.49 -3.56
N CYS A 44 -7.93 7.27 -3.05
CA CYS A 44 -6.73 6.47 -2.92
C CYS A 44 -6.15 6.07 -4.29
N ALA A 45 -7.00 5.82 -5.28
CA ALA A 45 -6.61 5.45 -6.63
C ALA A 45 -5.78 6.52 -7.35
N SER A 46 -5.81 7.78 -6.90
CA SER A 46 -4.98 8.85 -7.50
C SER A 46 -3.47 8.55 -7.39
N CYS A 47 -3.06 7.81 -6.36
CA CYS A 47 -1.68 7.38 -6.14
C CYS A 47 -1.52 5.86 -6.28
N HIS A 48 -2.45 5.10 -5.69
CA HIS A 48 -2.40 3.63 -5.65
C HIS A 48 -3.16 2.95 -6.80
N GLY A 49 -3.80 3.70 -7.67
CA GLY A 49 -4.44 3.21 -8.88
C GLY A 49 -3.51 3.21 -10.09
N GLY A 50 -3.98 2.62 -11.16
CA GLY A 50 -3.31 2.66 -12.45
C GLY A 50 -3.81 3.80 -13.33
N VAL A 51 -4.08 3.51 -14.60
CA VAL A 51 -4.72 4.43 -15.53
C VAL A 51 -6.18 4.59 -15.13
N ALA A 52 -6.72 5.79 -15.27
CA ALA A 52 -8.13 6.13 -14.99
C ALA A 52 -9.11 5.05 -15.49
N GLY A 53 -9.98 4.57 -14.62
CA GLY A 53 -10.93 3.50 -14.92
C GLY A 53 -10.42 2.07 -14.68
N GLN A 54 -9.19 1.91 -14.16
CA GLN A 54 -8.61 0.62 -13.80
C GLN A 54 -8.12 0.61 -12.33
N ASP A 55 -8.85 1.27 -11.48
CA ASP A 55 -8.48 1.62 -10.10
C ASP A 55 -8.57 0.42 -9.14
N ASN A 56 -7.74 -0.58 -9.39
CA ASN A 56 -7.73 -1.83 -8.64
C ASN A 56 -6.59 -1.92 -7.60
N GLY A 57 -5.91 -0.82 -7.30
CA GLY A 57 -4.81 -0.83 -6.35
C GLY A 57 -3.46 -1.28 -6.93
N THR A 58 -3.28 -1.19 -8.26
CA THR A 58 -1.99 -1.43 -8.93
C THR A 58 -1.46 -0.12 -9.46
N SER A 59 -0.49 0.47 -8.77
CA SER A 59 0.16 1.71 -9.17
C SER A 59 1.10 1.51 -10.36
N ILE A 60 1.15 2.50 -11.26
CA ILE A 60 2.18 2.57 -12.31
C ILE A 60 3.40 3.37 -11.85
N ASN A 61 3.28 4.11 -10.74
CA ASN A 61 4.36 4.90 -10.18
C ASN A 61 5.07 4.08 -9.08
N PRO A 62 6.38 3.79 -9.22
CA PRO A 62 7.12 2.97 -8.27
C PRO A 62 7.28 3.59 -6.88
N SER A 63 6.95 4.88 -6.72
CA SER A 63 6.95 5.54 -5.41
C SER A 63 5.74 5.18 -4.56
N TYR A 64 4.65 4.68 -5.15
CA TYR A 64 3.43 4.30 -4.44
C TYR A 64 3.25 2.79 -4.48
N PRO A 65 3.05 2.12 -3.33
CA PRO A 65 2.91 0.68 -3.30
C PRO A 65 1.64 0.18 -3.99
N ASN A 66 1.75 -1.02 -4.58
CA ASN A 66 0.61 -1.79 -5.03
C ASN A 66 -0.17 -2.31 -3.82
N LEU A 67 -1.49 -2.11 -3.83
CA LEU A 67 -2.40 -2.54 -2.76
C LEU A 67 -3.27 -3.74 -3.16
N ALA A 68 -3.39 -4.01 -4.47
CA ALA A 68 -4.21 -5.10 -5.00
C ALA A 68 -3.77 -6.46 -4.45
N GLY A 69 -4.72 -7.22 -3.90
CA GLY A 69 -4.48 -8.55 -3.33
C GLY A 69 -3.60 -8.56 -2.08
N GLN A 70 -3.39 -7.40 -1.45
CA GLN A 70 -2.68 -7.31 -0.19
C GLN A 70 -3.54 -7.87 0.95
N GLN A 71 -2.92 -8.35 2.02
CA GLN A 71 -3.60 -8.89 3.18
C GLN A 71 -4.44 -7.81 3.89
N ALA A 72 -5.73 -8.08 4.10
CA ALA A 72 -6.64 -7.09 4.70
C ALA A 72 -6.19 -6.66 6.10
N VAL A 73 -5.79 -7.62 6.93
CA VAL A 73 -5.28 -7.34 8.30
C VAL A 73 -4.06 -6.42 8.25
N TYR A 74 -3.13 -6.67 7.33
CA TYR A 74 -1.96 -5.83 7.15
C TYR A 74 -2.34 -4.40 6.73
N LEU A 75 -3.22 -4.25 5.73
CA LEU A 75 -3.67 -2.93 5.27
C LEU A 75 -4.40 -2.14 6.36
N GLU A 76 -5.26 -2.80 7.14
CA GLU A 76 -5.97 -2.16 8.24
C GLU A 76 -5.01 -1.67 9.32
N THR A 77 -4.01 -2.49 9.68
CA THR A 77 -2.95 -2.12 10.62
C THR A 77 -2.14 -0.92 10.12
N GLU A 78 -1.71 -0.93 8.87
CA GLU A 78 -0.96 0.18 8.28
C GLU A 78 -1.77 1.49 8.27
N LEU A 79 -3.06 1.44 7.93
CA LEU A 79 -3.94 2.61 8.00
C LEU A 79 -4.12 3.13 9.43
N GLN A 80 -4.19 2.23 10.40
CA GLN A 80 -4.24 2.57 11.82
C GLN A 80 -2.96 3.28 12.26
N GLU A 81 -1.79 2.73 11.92
CA GLU A 81 -0.49 3.31 12.25
C GLU A 81 -0.26 4.67 11.59
N PHE A 82 -0.74 4.87 10.36
CA PHE A 82 -0.72 6.19 9.73
C PHE A 82 -1.60 7.18 10.47
N ARG A 83 -2.83 6.78 10.84
CA ARG A 83 -3.76 7.65 11.56
C ARG A 83 -3.24 8.04 12.94
N ASP A 84 -2.65 7.08 13.64
CA ASP A 84 -2.17 7.27 15.01
C ASP A 84 -0.75 7.87 15.06
N HIS A 85 -0.15 8.11 13.88
CA HIS A 85 1.20 8.65 13.71
C HIS A 85 2.29 7.76 14.32
N SER A 86 2.02 6.47 14.53
CA SER A 86 3.00 5.52 15.05
C SER A 86 3.95 4.99 13.97
N ARG A 87 3.51 4.93 12.71
CA ARG A 87 4.39 4.71 11.57
C ARG A 87 4.98 6.04 11.11
N THR A 88 6.31 6.20 11.23
CA THR A 88 6.99 7.49 11.12
C THR A 88 8.03 7.58 10.01
N ASP A 89 8.11 6.60 9.10
CA ASP A 89 8.97 6.70 7.92
C ASP A 89 8.59 7.93 7.05
N PRO A 90 9.54 8.49 6.26
CA PRO A 90 9.30 9.75 5.54
C PRO A 90 8.03 9.73 4.67
N ALA A 91 7.78 8.64 3.94
CA ALA A 91 6.59 8.55 3.09
C ALA A 91 5.29 8.53 3.90
N ALA A 92 5.31 7.98 5.12
CA ALA A 92 4.19 8.04 6.05
C ALA A 92 3.89 9.48 6.46
N LYS A 93 4.90 10.20 6.93
CA LYS A 93 4.78 11.60 7.39
C LYS A 93 4.31 12.54 6.28
N ASP A 94 4.93 12.43 5.11
CA ASP A 94 4.72 13.38 4.02
C ASP A 94 3.35 13.25 3.37
N MET A 95 2.73 12.06 3.40
CA MET A 95 1.52 11.78 2.62
C MET A 95 0.43 11.06 3.40
N MET A 96 0.74 9.90 4.00
CA MET A 96 -0.31 9.01 4.48
C MET A 96 -0.93 9.46 5.80
N TRP A 97 -0.21 10.19 6.64
CA TRP A 97 -0.76 10.73 7.88
C TRP A 97 -1.97 11.65 7.61
N GLY A 98 -1.83 12.60 6.67
CA GLY A 98 -2.92 13.49 6.30
C GLY A 98 -4.11 12.77 5.68
N LEU A 99 -3.87 11.73 4.89
CA LEU A 99 -4.92 10.95 4.25
C LEU A 99 -5.65 10.02 5.24
N ALA A 100 -4.93 9.43 6.19
CA ALA A 100 -5.51 8.51 7.17
C ALA A 100 -6.16 9.20 8.37
N ALA A 101 -5.76 10.44 8.70
CA ALA A 101 -6.15 11.17 9.91
C ALA A 101 -7.66 11.20 10.17
N SER A 102 -8.47 11.32 9.12
CA SER A 102 -9.92 11.47 9.22
C SER A 102 -10.69 10.16 8.97
N LEU A 103 -10.01 9.06 8.65
CA LEU A 103 -10.67 7.79 8.40
C LEU A 103 -11.24 7.20 9.68
N THR A 104 -12.48 6.76 9.64
CA THR A 104 -13.07 5.97 10.72
C THR A 104 -12.53 4.53 10.71
N PRO A 105 -12.56 3.80 11.84
CA PRO A 105 -12.19 2.38 11.87
C PRO A 105 -12.96 1.54 10.84
N ALA A 106 -14.26 1.83 10.67
CA ALA A 106 -15.09 1.14 9.69
C ALA A 106 -14.62 1.40 8.24
N GLN A 107 -14.22 2.61 7.91
CA GLN A 107 -13.68 2.94 6.59
C GLN A 107 -12.31 2.30 6.35
N MET A 108 -11.43 2.26 7.35
CA MET A 108 -10.14 1.57 7.24
C MET A 108 -10.32 0.09 6.95
N LYS A 109 -11.23 -0.57 7.68
CA LYS A 109 -11.59 -1.96 7.42
C LYS A 109 -12.16 -2.17 6.01
N GLN A 110 -13.09 -1.33 5.57
CA GLN A 110 -13.67 -1.41 4.23
C GLN A 110 -12.64 -1.17 3.12
N LEU A 111 -11.69 -0.24 3.31
CA LEU A 111 -10.58 0.00 2.38
C LEU A 111 -9.66 -1.21 2.29
N ALA A 112 -9.30 -1.79 3.43
CA ALA A 112 -8.48 -2.98 3.51
C ALA A 112 -9.13 -4.18 2.80
N GLU A 113 -10.41 -4.44 3.07
CA GLU A 113 -11.19 -5.48 2.40
C GLU A 113 -11.34 -5.23 0.90
N PHE A 114 -11.56 -3.97 0.49
CA PHE A 114 -11.65 -3.61 -0.92
C PHE A 114 -10.38 -3.98 -1.68
N TYR A 115 -9.20 -3.57 -1.21
CA TYR A 115 -7.95 -3.85 -1.88
C TYR A 115 -7.53 -5.31 -1.79
N ALA A 116 -7.83 -6.00 -0.69
CA ALA A 116 -7.55 -7.43 -0.55
C ALA A 116 -8.31 -8.28 -1.59
N GLN A 117 -9.49 -7.84 -2.02
CA GLN A 117 -10.30 -8.52 -3.04
C GLN A 117 -9.89 -8.18 -4.48
N GLN A 118 -9.05 -7.16 -4.67
CA GLN A 118 -8.59 -6.81 -6.02
C GLN A 118 -7.59 -7.85 -6.53
N LYS A 119 -7.70 -8.20 -7.81
CA LYS A 119 -6.75 -9.10 -8.45
C LYS A 119 -5.45 -8.35 -8.75
N PRO A 120 -4.30 -8.80 -8.20
CA PRO A 120 -3.01 -8.22 -8.55
C PRO A 120 -2.75 -8.29 -10.05
N ARG A 121 -2.16 -7.25 -10.60
CA ARG A 121 -1.69 -7.21 -11.99
C ARG A 121 -0.17 -7.39 -12.02
N PRO A 122 0.40 -7.89 -13.13
CA PRO A 122 1.83 -7.88 -13.31
C PRO A 122 2.39 -6.47 -13.11
N ASN A 123 3.49 -6.36 -12.38
CA ASN A 123 4.15 -5.08 -12.20
C ASN A 123 4.68 -4.58 -13.57
N PRO A 124 4.42 -3.33 -13.98
CA PRO A 124 4.93 -2.78 -15.23
C PRO A 124 6.44 -2.49 -15.20
N GLY A 125 7.04 -2.46 -14.01
CA GLY A 125 8.48 -2.24 -13.83
C GLY A 125 9.30 -3.41 -14.41
N ARG A 126 10.48 -3.08 -14.91
CA ARG A 126 11.44 -4.08 -15.38
C ARG A 126 12.32 -4.50 -14.22
N SER A 127 12.44 -5.81 -13.99
CA SER A 127 13.42 -6.37 -13.06
C SER A 127 14.70 -6.74 -13.84
N ASP A 128 15.85 -6.52 -13.21
CA ASP A 128 17.15 -6.95 -13.76
C ASP A 128 17.31 -8.47 -13.59
N PRO A 129 17.43 -9.25 -14.67
CA PRO A 129 17.59 -10.70 -14.58
C PRO A 129 18.79 -11.13 -13.72
N ALA A 130 19.86 -10.32 -13.70
CA ALA A 130 21.05 -10.61 -12.89
C ALA A 130 20.74 -10.49 -11.39
N LEU A 131 19.90 -9.52 -10.99
CA LEU A 131 19.48 -9.34 -9.60
C LEU A 131 18.43 -10.37 -9.22
N VAL A 132 17.48 -10.69 -10.10
CA VAL A 132 16.40 -11.65 -9.87
C VAL A 132 16.91 -13.02 -9.42
N ALA A 133 17.94 -13.56 -10.06
CA ALA A 133 18.49 -14.88 -9.71
C ALA A 133 19.08 -14.90 -8.28
N GLY A 134 19.81 -13.84 -7.89
CA GLY A 134 20.33 -13.67 -6.53
C GLY A 134 19.21 -13.52 -5.49
N GLY A 135 18.22 -12.68 -5.81
CA GLY A 135 17.07 -12.44 -4.95
C GLY A 135 16.22 -13.68 -4.73
N GLN A 136 16.00 -14.48 -5.78
CA GLN A 136 15.27 -15.75 -5.67
C GLN A 136 15.94 -16.69 -4.67
N LYS A 137 17.26 -16.80 -4.74
CA LYS A 137 18.02 -17.65 -3.81
C LYS A 137 17.88 -17.16 -2.37
N ILE A 138 18.05 -15.86 -2.12
CA ILE A 138 17.90 -15.28 -0.78
C ILE A 138 16.47 -15.49 -0.28
N PHE A 139 15.47 -15.27 -1.11
CA PHE A 139 14.06 -15.43 -0.74
C PHE A 139 13.72 -16.87 -0.33
N ALA A 140 14.21 -17.86 -1.11
CA ALA A 140 13.89 -19.28 -0.89
C ALA A 140 14.73 -19.94 0.20
N GLU A 141 16.00 -19.54 0.35
CA GLU A 141 16.96 -20.23 1.21
C GLU A 141 17.38 -19.40 2.43
N GLY A 142 17.19 -18.08 2.38
CA GLY A 142 17.74 -17.16 3.38
C GLY A 142 19.26 -17.07 3.31
N LYS A 143 19.83 -16.62 4.42
CA LYS A 143 21.29 -16.59 4.67
C LYS A 143 21.57 -17.07 6.09
N PRO A 144 21.47 -18.39 6.36
CA PRO A 144 21.54 -18.92 7.72
C PRO A 144 22.82 -18.55 8.48
N ALA A 145 23.94 -18.44 7.77
CA ALA A 145 25.22 -18.03 8.36
C ALA A 145 25.22 -16.59 8.89
N GLN A 146 24.25 -15.77 8.45
CA GLN A 146 24.05 -14.38 8.88
C GLN A 146 22.78 -14.19 9.72
N GLY A 147 22.13 -15.29 10.11
CA GLY A 147 20.89 -15.25 10.91
C GLY A 147 19.65 -14.82 10.12
N VAL A 148 19.71 -14.80 8.77
CA VAL A 148 18.56 -14.46 7.91
C VAL A 148 17.83 -15.74 7.52
N PRO A 149 16.59 -15.96 8.02
CA PRO A 149 15.77 -17.10 7.61
C PRO A 149 15.33 -16.95 6.15
N ALA A 150 14.86 -18.05 5.54
CA ALA A 150 14.20 -17.97 4.24
C ALA A 150 12.97 -17.04 4.33
N CYS A 151 12.88 -16.04 3.48
CA CYS A 151 11.77 -15.08 3.48
C CYS A 151 10.43 -15.76 3.21
N ALA A 152 10.46 -16.82 2.39
CA ALA A 152 9.31 -17.67 2.08
C ALA A 152 8.65 -18.30 3.33
N THR A 153 9.40 -18.48 4.43
CA THR A 153 8.86 -19.05 5.68
C THR A 153 7.71 -18.23 6.26
N CYS A 154 7.80 -16.90 6.16
CA CYS A 154 6.79 -15.99 6.66
C CYS A 154 5.91 -15.43 5.53
N HIS A 155 6.52 -15.00 4.41
CA HIS A 155 5.80 -14.36 3.31
C HIS A 155 5.14 -15.33 2.33
N GLY A 156 5.26 -16.65 2.57
CA GLY A 156 4.75 -17.69 1.68
C GLY A 156 5.67 -18.00 0.49
N PRO A 157 5.58 -19.21 -0.08
CA PRO A 157 6.48 -19.66 -1.16
C PRO A 157 6.38 -18.85 -2.45
N SER A 158 5.23 -18.20 -2.70
CA SER A 158 4.99 -17.29 -3.82
C SER A 158 4.98 -15.83 -3.39
N ALA A 159 5.48 -15.53 -2.19
CA ALA A 159 5.46 -14.20 -1.59
C ALA A 159 4.04 -13.59 -1.49
N GLU A 160 3.02 -14.43 -1.30
CA GLU A 160 1.61 -14.07 -1.24
C GLU A 160 1.20 -13.45 0.10
N GLY A 161 2.01 -13.62 1.15
CA GLY A 161 1.69 -13.18 2.50
C GLY A 161 0.65 -14.03 3.21
N ASN A 162 0.43 -13.76 4.50
CA ASN A 162 -0.60 -14.42 5.31
C ASN A 162 -0.97 -13.58 6.54
N GLY A 163 -2.25 -13.23 6.68
CA GLY A 163 -2.75 -12.46 7.82
C GLY A 163 -2.03 -11.11 8.02
N PRO A 164 -1.27 -10.91 9.09
CA PRO A 164 -0.52 -9.67 9.30
C PRO A 164 0.76 -9.58 8.45
N ILE A 165 1.21 -10.69 7.85
CA ILE A 165 2.41 -10.74 7.03
C ILE A 165 2.06 -10.35 5.60
N PRO A 166 2.65 -9.27 5.04
CA PRO A 166 2.24 -8.73 3.77
C PRO A 166 2.60 -9.60 2.57
N ARG A 167 1.75 -9.51 1.53
CA ARG A 167 2.08 -9.92 0.17
C ARG A 167 3.19 -9.04 -0.37
N LEU A 168 4.22 -9.65 -0.95
CA LEU A 168 5.35 -8.97 -1.57
C LEU A 168 5.42 -9.19 -3.09
N ALA A 169 4.78 -10.27 -3.59
CA ALA A 169 4.79 -10.60 -5.02
C ALA A 169 4.20 -9.47 -5.87
N GLY A 170 4.95 -9.05 -6.89
CA GLY A 170 4.56 -7.99 -7.81
C GLY A 170 4.59 -6.59 -7.24
N GLN A 171 5.16 -6.38 -6.04
CA GLN A 171 5.37 -5.05 -5.48
C GLN A 171 6.53 -4.34 -6.20
N HIS A 172 6.54 -3.02 -6.21
CA HIS A 172 7.62 -2.24 -6.82
C HIS A 172 8.95 -2.45 -6.10
N ALA A 173 10.02 -2.74 -6.86
CA ALA A 173 11.36 -2.94 -6.31
C ALA A 173 11.85 -1.72 -5.52
N ASP A 174 11.64 -0.51 -6.04
CA ASP A 174 12.00 0.73 -5.34
C ASP A 174 11.28 0.88 -3.99
N TYR A 175 9.99 0.52 -3.94
CA TYR A 175 9.23 0.55 -2.70
C TYR A 175 9.76 -0.50 -1.70
N LEU A 176 9.97 -1.74 -2.15
CA LEU A 176 10.49 -2.82 -1.30
C LEU A 176 11.88 -2.48 -0.76
N TYR A 177 12.77 -1.98 -1.61
CA TYR A 177 14.10 -1.55 -1.19
C TYR A 177 14.03 -0.45 -0.13
N LYS A 178 13.21 0.60 -0.35
CA LYS A 178 13.00 1.67 0.64
C LYS A 178 12.49 1.12 1.97
N GLN A 179 11.55 0.18 1.95
CA GLN A 179 11.05 -0.43 3.19
C GLN A 179 12.13 -1.25 3.91
N LEU A 180 12.96 -2.00 3.17
CA LEU A 180 14.11 -2.69 3.76
C LEU A 180 15.11 -1.70 4.38
N MET A 181 15.30 -0.52 3.79
CA MET A 181 16.15 0.52 4.37
C MET A 181 15.56 1.12 5.65
N VAL A 182 14.24 1.31 5.71
CA VAL A 182 13.54 1.75 6.92
C VAL A 182 13.72 0.72 8.05
N PHE A 183 13.45 -0.55 7.81
CA PHE A 183 13.68 -1.63 8.78
C PHE A 183 15.16 -1.71 9.22
N ASN A 184 16.10 -1.51 8.28
CA ASN A 184 17.51 -1.48 8.62
C ASN A 184 17.86 -0.30 9.55
N SER A 185 17.19 0.85 9.40
CA SER A 185 17.42 2.01 10.27
C SER A 185 16.85 1.79 11.67
N ASP A 186 15.81 0.96 11.80
CA ASP A 186 15.18 0.61 13.07
C ASP A 186 15.97 -0.46 13.85
N ALA A 187 16.82 -1.24 13.17
CA ALA A 187 17.59 -2.30 13.78
C ALA A 187 18.55 -1.76 14.86
N GLY A 188 18.52 -2.39 16.03
CA GLY A 188 19.36 -1.99 17.15
C GLY A 188 18.92 -0.73 17.90
N ARG A 189 17.82 -0.09 17.50
CA ARG A 189 17.21 0.96 18.33
C ARG A 189 16.61 0.31 19.56
N GLU A 190 17.16 0.63 20.71
CA GLU A 190 16.54 0.25 21.97
C GLU A 190 15.24 1.03 22.14
N THR A 191 14.17 0.34 22.46
CA THR A 191 12.78 0.84 22.55
C THR A 191 12.56 1.98 23.56
N HIS A 192 13.62 2.54 24.13
CA HIS A 192 13.54 3.47 25.26
C HIS A 192 13.85 4.92 24.90
N SER A 193 14.39 5.23 23.73
CA SER A 193 14.75 6.61 23.38
C SER A 193 14.24 7.11 22.02
N GLU A 194 14.01 6.24 21.04
CA GLU A 194 13.49 6.65 19.72
C GLU A 194 12.42 5.66 19.27
N ALA A 195 11.27 6.19 18.85
CA ALA A 195 10.20 5.37 18.30
C ALA A 195 10.67 4.70 16.99
N LEU A 196 10.34 3.42 16.83
CA LEU A 196 10.56 2.70 15.57
C LEU A 196 9.77 3.37 14.45
N GLU A 197 10.33 3.41 13.26
CA GLU A 197 9.65 3.99 12.10
C GLU A 197 8.51 3.08 11.61
N ARG A 198 8.61 1.77 11.88
CA ARG A 198 7.59 0.76 11.54
C ARG A 198 7.34 -0.22 12.68
N PRO A 199 6.51 0.14 13.67
CA PRO A 199 6.30 -0.66 14.88
C PRO A 199 5.84 -2.10 14.64
N HIS A 200 4.98 -2.34 13.65
CA HIS A 200 4.55 -3.70 13.29
C HIS A 200 5.56 -4.47 12.43
N GLY A 201 6.65 -3.82 12.04
CA GLY A 201 7.71 -4.39 11.23
C GLY A 201 8.92 -4.92 11.99
N VAL A 202 8.92 -4.89 13.33
CA VAL A 202 10.08 -5.23 14.20
C VAL A 202 10.77 -6.55 13.81
N ALA A 203 10.01 -7.57 13.39
CA ALA A 203 10.57 -8.83 12.94
C ALA A 203 11.51 -8.67 11.72
N MET A 204 11.32 -7.61 10.93
CA MET A 204 12.11 -7.32 9.74
C MET A 204 13.39 -6.53 10.01
N ASP A 205 13.51 -5.89 11.17
CA ASP A 205 14.63 -4.99 11.48
C ASP A 205 15.98 -5.72 11.42
N ASN A 206 16.13 -6.79 12.20
CA ASN A 206 17.34 -7.60 12.23
C ASN A 206 17.59 -8.33 10.90
N ILE A 207 16.52 -8.79 10.23
CA ILE A 207 16.60 -9.44 8.93
C ILE A 207 17.17 -8.46 7.90
N SER A 208 16.63 -7.26 7.86
CA SER A 208 17.07 -6.22 6.92
C SER A 208 18.48 -5.74 7.22
N HIS A 209 18.82 -5.59 8.51
CA HIS A 209 20.17 -5.21 8.93
C HIS A 209 21.25 -6.21 8.49
N SER A 210 20.92 -7.50 8.51
CA SER A 210 21.82 -8.58 8.13
C SER A 210 22.01 -8.75 6.61
N LEU A 211 21.23 -8.02 5.79
CA LEU A 211 21.37 -8.02 4.33
C LEU A 211 22.24 -6.83 3.90
N SER A 212 23.21 -7.09 3.01
CA SER A 212 23.93 -6.01 2.34
C SER A 212 23.00 -5.22 1.42
N ASP A 213 23.41 -4.01 1.03
CA ASP A 213 22.66 -3.16 0.11
C ASP A 213 22.37 -3.85 -1.23
N ALA A 214 23.38 -4.53 -1.79
CA ALA A 214 23.22 -5.31 -3.02
C ALA A 214 22.18 -6.43 -2.88
N GLU A 215 22.12 -7.10 -1.74
CA GLU A 215 21.16 -8.18 -1.47
C GLU A 215 19.74 -7.65 -1.30
N LYS A 216 19.58 -6.47 -0.70
CA LYS A 216 18.28 -5.79 -0.61
C LYS A 216 17.74 -5.48 -2.02
N HIS A 217 18.58 -4.99 -2.92
CA HIS A 217 18.23 -4.78 -4.32
C HIS A 217 17.86 -6.09 -5.02
N GLN A 218 18.64 -7.15 -4.85
CA GLN A 218 18.35 -8.47 -5.44
C GLN A 218 16.99 -8.99 -5.02
N VAL A 219 16.69 -8.99 -3.71
CA VAL A 219 15.39 -9.45 -3.19
C VAL A 219 14.25 -8.58 -3.71
N ALA A 220 14.42 -7.26 -3.75
CA ALA A 220 13.40 -6.34 -4.25
C ALA A 220 13.07 -6.58 -5.74
N ASP A 221 14.09 -6.76 -6.58
CA ASP A 221 13.92 -7.08 -8.01
C ASP A 221 13.26 -8.44 -8.24
N TYR A 222 13.65 -9.47 -7.48
CA TYR A 222 13.00 -10.76 -7.54
C TYR A 222 11.52 -10.66 -7.21
N LEU A 223 11.16 -10.01 -6.11
CA LEU A 223 9.78 -9.86 -5.67
C LEU A 223 8.92 -9.07 -6.67
N GLN A 224 9.49 -8.04 -7.30
CA GLN A 224 8.82 -7.30 -8.38
C GLN A 224 8.54 -8.19 -9.60
N SER A 225 9.39 -9.15 -9.91
CA SER A 225 9.26 -10.05 -11.05
C SER A 225 8.15 -11.09 -10.88
N LEU A 226 7.68 -11.32 -9.65
CA LEU A 226 6.61 -12.27 -9.33
C LEU A 226 5.22 -11.75 -9.76
N ARG A 227 4.24 -12.69 -9.86
CA ARG A 227 2.86 -12.38 -10.29
C ARG A 227 1.84 -12.71 -9.22
#